data_c9c06c86e724888c7af66ff9f42b7f7c
#
_entry.id   c9c06c86e724888c7af66ff9f42b7f7c
#
_cell.length_a   1.000
_cell.length_b   1.000
_cell.length_c   1.000
_cell.angle_alpha   90.00
_cell.angle_beta   90.00
_cell.angle_gamma   90.00
#
_symmetry.space_group_name_H-M   'P 1'
#
loop_
_entity.id
_entity.type
_entity.pdbx_description
1 polymer ?
#
loop_
_entity_poly.entity_id
_entity_poly.type
_entity_poly.pdbx_seq_one_letter_code
_entity_poly.pdbx_strand_id
1 'polypeptide(L)'
;INVHMLVTNTVGFWLGSYNLEDFFASSGGLTNRFFDPRIIYDPQEDRFIMVIMNGSECEDSEIALAFSQTNNPRGAWNLYDLDGCLNDDGTFADYPMISITNNELFLTYNAVNADSSWQTGFFGTQIHQINKMNGYNGEVLNRKVWKDITYNGRLLRNICPVRNADENLPSSMYFLSNRNFDLSNDTIFLLHLIGEQDDPNATLEMTHRVLDQPYGVPPYAVQKKDSMDTNDARVLDAFEQNGTIQWVGNTMDFNSGRSAVFHGVLHLPQLQDVASGHIIAHPTDYIGYPGISWTGSDPSQQDAIIVVSHCSPLRNPGGSAIYSDGLGQYSDFVTVIEGTRPVDMQSGVTIERWGDYAGIQRLYNQPGSVWVSCSYGRQGNVHEAWIAKLARVEENVATEETERGKVAVNSYPNPTDNYVTLDIENPEGKNITVYLFDATGKPVKTLFDGPANYSGKASLSFALHTLPAGQYLVQVMLDRQEVVTRNIVKL
;
A
#
# COMPACT_ATOMS: atom_id res chain seq x y z
N ILE A 1 4.46 -16.66 0.97
CA ILE A 1 3.74 -15.46 1.41
C ILE A 1 3.16 -14.70 0.22
N ASN A 2 3.82 -14.59 -0.90
CA ASN A 2 3.42 -13.85 -2.10
C ASN A 2 2.63 -14.72 -3.09
N VAL A 3 1.58 -15.37 -2.65
CA VAL A 3 0.92 -16.43 -3.43
C VAL A 3 -0.54 -16.16 -3.78
N HIS A 4 -1.16 -15.13 -3.21
CA HIS A 4 -2.58 -14.83 -3.46
C HIS A 4 -2.85 -13.35 -3.67
N MET A 5 -3.70 -13.06 -4.63
CA MET A 5 -4.36 -11.78 -4.82
C MET A 5 -5.75 -11.85 -4.16
N LEU A 6 -6.03 -10.92 -3.25
CA LEU A 6 -7.35 -10.75 -2.67
C LEU A 6 -8.08 -9.61 -3.36
N VAL A 7 -9.34 -9.82 -3.69
CA VAL A 7 -10.22 -8.79 -4.27
C VAL A 7 -11.33 -8.48 -3.28
N THR A 8 -11.45 -7.21 -2.94
CA THR A 8 -12.56 -6.68 -2.13
C THR A 8 -13.34 -5.65 -2.92
N ASN A 9 -14.56 -5.34 -2.50
CA ASN A 9 -15.22 -4.14 -2.99
C ASN A 9 -14.69 -2.88 -2.29
N THR A 10 -15.17 -1.71 -2.69
CA THR A 10 -14.75 -0.40 -2.15
C THR A 10 -15.13 -0.14 -0.69
N VAL A 11 -15.83 -1.06 -0.04
CA VAL A 11 -16.17 -1.05 1.39
C VAL A 11 -15.51 -2.18 2.16
N GLY A 12 -14.58 -2.92 1.52
CA GLY A 12 -13.75 -3.94 2.15
C GLY A 12 -14.33 -5.36 2.16
N PHE A 13 -15.47 -5.63 1.49
CA PHE A 13 -15.98 -7.00 1.39
C PHE A 13 -15.16 -7.86 0.45
N TRP A 14 -14.83 -9.04 0.91
CA TRP A 14 -14.20 -10.08 0.11
C TRP A 14 -15.09 -10.47 -1.09
N LEU A 15 -14.53 -10.38 -2.28
CA LEU A 15 -15.18 -10.76 -3.53
C LEU A 15 -14.54 -11.99 -4.16
N GLY A 16 -13.30 -12.29 -3.84
CA GLY A 16 -12.58 -13.43 -4.37
C GLY A 16 -11.11 -13.46 -3.94
N SER A 17 -10.51 -14.62 -4.13
CA SER A 17 -9.07 -14.85 -3.96
C SER A 17 -8.57 -15.66 -5.15
N TYR A 18 -7.42 -15.28 -5.69
CA TYR A 18 -6.77 -15.92 -6.81
C TYR A 18 -5.36 -16.32 -6.40
N ASN A 19 -4.99 -17.56 -6.65
CA ASN A 19 -3.60 -17.98 -6.59
C ASN A 19 -2.84 -17.28 -7.72
N LEU A 20 -1.66 -16.71 -7.45
CA LEU A 20 -0.89 -15.98 -8.46
C LEU A 20 -0.31 -16.91 -9.54
N GLU A 21 0.03 -18.15 -9.19
CA GLU A 21 0.46 -19.14 -10.19
C GLU A 21 -0.67 -19.44 -11.18
N ASP A 22 -1.89 -19.67 -10.69
CA ASP A 22 -3.07 -19.88 -11.53
C ASP A 22 -3.43 -18.63 -12.34
N PHE A 23 -3.28 -17.44 -11.74
CA PHE A 23 -3.55 -16.17 -12.41
C PHE A 23 -2.62 -15.94 -13.60
N PHE A 24 -1.33 -16.23 -13.44
CA PHE A 24 -0.34 -16.07 -14.50
C PHE A 24 -0.13 -17.32 -15.36
N ALA A 25 -0.84 -18.41 -15.13
CA ALA A 25 -0.65 -19.68 -15.86
C ALA A 25 -0.75 -19.58 -17.39
N SER A 26 -1.51 -18.60 -17.90
CA SER A 26 -1.68 -18.39 -19.35
C SER A 26 -0.58 -17.55 -20.00
N SER A 27 0.32 -16.92 -19.25
CA SER A 27 1.45 -16.17 -19.80
C SER A 27 2.54 -17.09 -20.38
N GLY A 28 2.64 -18.32 -19.91
CA GLY A 28 3.37 -19.42 -20.58
C GLY A 28 4.84 -19.59 -20.18
N GLY A 29 5.44 -18.66 -19.45
CA GLY A 29 6.87 -18.71 -19.08
C GLY A 29 7.14 -18.92 -17.59
N LEU A 30 6.18 -18.65 -16.73
CA LEU A 30 6.38 -18.55 -15.29
C LEU A 30 6.28 -19.93 -14.63
N THR A 31 7.39 -20.43 -14.16
CA THR A 31 7.47 -21.81 -13.63
C THR A 31 7.84 -21.90 -12.17
N ASN A 32 8.27 -20.81 -11.53
CA ASN A 32 8.94 -20.89 -10.25
C ASN A 32 8.36 -19.95 -9.19
N ARG A 33 9.17 -19.54 -8.30
CA ARG A 33 8.85 -18.76 -7.12
C ARG A 33 8.45 -17.33 -7.46
N PHE A 34 7.20 -16.96 -7.19
CA PHE A 34 6.73 -15.58 -7.24
C PHE A 34 7.12 -14.81 -5.97
N PHE A 35 7.55 -13.55 -6.12
CA PHE A 35 7.87 -12.67 -5.00
C PHE A 35 7.64 -11.19 -5.36
N ASP A 36 7.57 -10.35 -4.36
CA ASP A 36 7.46 -8.89 -4.42
C ASP A 36 6.34 -8.34 -5.33
N PRO A 37 5.07 -8.71 -5.09
CA PRO A 37 3.97 -8.17 -5.86
C PRO A 37 3.72 -6.69 -5.56
N ARG A 38 3.45 -5.91 -6.62
CA ARG A 38 2.95 -4.54 -6.54
C ARG A 38 1.71 -4.41 -7.40
N ILE A 39 0.74 -3.63 -6.93
CA ILE A 39 -0.46 -3.29 -7.69
C ILE A 39 -0.78 -1.82 -7.51
N ILE A 40 -1.19 -1.16 -8.60
CA ILE A 40 -1.68 0.21 -8.59
C ILE A 40 -2.99 0.31 -9.35
N TYR A 41 -3.81 1.27 -8.96
CA TYR A 41 -4.98 1.70 -9.70
C TYR A 41 -4.65 2.95 -10.49
N ASP A 42 -5.01 2.93 -11.77
CA ASP A 42 -4.90 4.05 -12.72
C ASP A 42 -6.22 4.82 -12.72
N PRO A 43 -6.26 6.04 -12.18
CA PRO A 43 -7.52 6.80 -12.08
C PRO A 43 -7.99 7.35 -13.44
N GLN A 44 -7.11 7.53 -14.43
CA GLN A 44 -7.49 8.03 -15.75
C GLN A 44 -8.16 6.96 -16.60
N GLU A 45 -7.64 5.73 -16.53
CA GLU A 45 -8.14 4.62 -17.33
C GLU A 45 -9.18 3.78 -16.57
N ASP A 46 -9.37 4.05 -15.27
CA ASP A 46 -10.22 3.26 -14.36
C ASP A 46 -9.85 1.77 -14.41
N ARG A 47 -8.56 1.47 -14.26
CA ARG A 47 -7.99 0.12 -14.42
C ARG A 47 -6.86 -0.15 -13.41
N PHE A 48 -6.44 -1.42 -13.35
CA PHE A 48 -5.38 -1.87 -12.48
C PHE A 48 -4.17 -2.35 -13.27
N ILE A 49 -2.98 -2.10 -12.72
CA ILE A 49 -1.72 -2.67 -13.21
C ILE A 49 -1.08 -3.42 -12.05
N MET A 50 -0.63 -4.64 -12.30
CA MET A 50 0.09 -5.46 -11.33
C MET A 50 1.43 -5.90 -11.90
N VAL A 51 2.46 -5.92 -11.07
CA VAL A 51 3.77 -6.51 -11.35
C VAL A 51 4.11 -7.50 -10.25
N ILE A 52 4.80 -8.58 -10.62
CA ILE A 52 5.39 -9.52 -9.69
C ILE A 52 6.65 -10.11 -10.29
N MET A 53 7.67 -10.35 -9.47
CA MET A 53 8.90 -11.01 -9.89
C MET A 53 8.75 -12.53 -9.83
N ASN A 54 9.44 -13.23 -10.73
CA ASN A 54 9.49 -14.68 -10.81
C ASN A 54 10.93 -15.13 -11.08
N GLY A 55 11.35 -16.24 -10.48
CA GLY A 55 12.72 -16.75 -10.61
C GLY A 55 13.76 -16.00 -9.77
N SER A 56 14.88 -16.61 -9.53
CA SER A 56 15.98 -16.06 -8.74
C SER A 56 17.38 -16.28 -9.34
N GLU A 57 17.39 -16.83 -10.55
CA GLU A 57 18.58 -17.03 -11.37
C GLU A 57 18.38 -16.27 -12.69
N CYS A 58 19.46 -16.00 -13.42
CA CYS A 58 19.36 -15.26 -14.68
C CYS A 58 18.47 -15.99 -15.71
N GLU A 59 18.59 -17.33 -15.78
CA GLU A 59 17.88 -18.15 -16.75
C GLU A 59 16.38 -18.27 -16.48
N ASP A 60 15.91 -17.97 -15.28
CA ASP A 60 14.50 -18.05 -14.90
C ASP A 60 13.93 -16.72 -14.35
N SER A 61 14.73 -15.64 -14.42
CA SER A 61 14.29 -14.33 -13.97
C SER A 61 13.30 -13.70 -14.94
N GLU A 62 12.07 -13.60 -14.50
CA GLU A 62 10.96 -13.01 -15.26
C GLU A 62 10.26 -11.93 -14.46
N ILE A 63 9.79 -10.91 -15.14
CA ILE A 63 8.97 -9.84 -14.59
C ILE A 63 7.58 -9.99 -15.17
N ALA A 64 6.65 -10.53 -14.40
CA ALA A 64 5.28 -10.69 -14.81
C ALA A 64 4.50 -9.39 -14.64
N LEU A 65 3.90 -8.90 -15.73
CA LEU A 65 3.03 -7.73 -15.76
C LEU A 65 1.61 -8.13 -16.12
N ALA A 66 0.64 -7.48 -15.48
CA ALA A 66 -0.77 -7.68 -15.77
C ALA A 66 -1.49 -6.32 -15.84
N PHE A 67 -2.28 -6.12 -16.90
CA PHE A 67 -3.12 -4.94 -17.09
C PHE A 67 -4.58 -5.39 -17.13
N SER A 68 -5.42 -4.89 -16.23
CA SER A 68 -6.85 -5.24 -16.25
C SER A 68 -7.53 -4.66 -17.49
N GLN A 69 -8.39 -5.45 -18.13
CA GLN A 69 -9.13 -4.98 -19.32
C GLN A 69 -10.28 -4.03 -18.98
N THR A 70 -10.72 -4.03 -17.73
CA THR A 70 -11.78 -3.16 -17.20
C THR A 70 -11.48 -2.78 -15.75
N ASN A 71 -12.32 -1.97 -15.15
CA ASN A 71 -12.28 -1.63 -13.73
C ASN A 71 -12.73 -2.77 -12.78
N ASN A 72 -13.13 -3.89 -13.31
CA ASN A 72 -13.45 -5.07 -12.51
C ASN A 72 -12.20 -5.97 -12.38
N PRO A 73 -11.51 -5.99 -11.22
CA PRO A 73 -10.30 -6.79 -11.04
C PRO A 73 -10.53 -8.30 -11.09
N ARG A 74 -11.81 -8.76 -11.10
CA ARG A 74 -12.20 -10.15 -11.33
C ARG A 74 -12.45 -10.47 -12.80
N GLY A 75 -12.35 -9.48 -13.68
CA GLY A 75 -12.48 -9.62 -15.13
C GLY A 75 -11.23 -10.20 -15.79
N ALA A 76 -11.14 -10.03 -17.09
CA ALA A 76 -9.97 -10.44 -17.86
C ALA A 76 -8.80 -9.45 -17.68
N TRP A 77 -7.59 -9.98 -17.81
CA TRP A 77 -6.33 -9.24 -17.76
C TRP A 77 -5.48 -9.58 -18.99
N ASN A 78 -4.74 -8.61 -19.49
CA ASN A 78 -3.68 -8.81 -20.46
C ASN A 78 -2.39 -9.08 -19.69
N LEU A 79 -1.76 -10.23 -19.93
CA LEU A 79 -0.58 -10.72 -19.21
C LEU A 79 0.65 -10.64 -20.10
N TYR A 80 1.78 -10.26 -19.51
CA TYR A 80 3.07 -10.10 -20.18
C TYR A 80 4.19 -10.63 -19.29
N ASP A 81 5.17 -11.25 -19.93
CA ASP A 81 6.40 -11.66 -19.28
C ASP A 81 7.55 -10.85 -19.88
N LEU A 82 8.33 -10.19 -19.04
CA LEU A 82 9.51 -9.46 -19.44
C LEU A 82 10.73 -10.14 -18.85
N ASP A 83 11.77 -10.27 -19.67
CA ASP A 83 13.07 -10.78 -19.23
C ASP A 83 13.63 -9.93 -18.10
N GLY A 84 13.95 -10.54 -16.96
CA GLY A 84 14.57 -9.95 -15.78
C GLY A 84 16.09 -9.96 -15.79
N CYS A 85 16.72 -10.72 -16.73
CA CYS A 85 18.17 -10.79 -16.94
C CYS A 85 18.57 -10.21 -18.30
N LEU A 86 18.36 -8.91 -18.51
CA LEU A 86 18.47 -8.25 -19.81
C LEU A 86 19.82 -8.34 -20.54
N ASN A 87 20.91 -8.69 -19.83
CA ASN A 87 22.27 -8.68 -20.39
C ASN A 87 22.96 -10.05 -20.32
N ASP A 88 22.28 -11.12 -19.96
CA ASP A 88 22.88 -12.44 -19.66
C ASP A 88 24.09 -12.32 -18.72
N ASP A 89 23.99 -11.45 -17.71
CA ASP A 89 25.10 -11.07 -16.82
C ASP A 89 25.07 -11.80 -15.46
N GLY A 90 24.25 -12.84 -15.34
CA GLY A 90 24.10 -13.62 -14.12
C GLY A 90 23.31 -12.90 -13.02
N THR A 91 22.52 -11.89 -13.40
CA THR A 91 21.65 -11.17 -12.47
C THR A 91 20.19 -11.62 -12.58
N PHE A 92 19.41 -11.41 -11.53
CA PHE A 92 17.96 -11.54 -11.55
C PHE A 92 17.32 -10.22 -11.10
N ALA A 93 16.06 -10.01 -11.48
CA ALA A 93 15.30 -8.81 -11.10
C ALA A 93 14.74 -8.97 -9.69
N ASP A 94 14.98 -7.96 -8.82
CA ASP A 94 14.56 -7.95 -7.43
C ASP A 94 13.99 -6.58 -7.03
N TYR A 95 13.04 -6.58 -6.11
CA TYR A 95 12.47 -5.38 -5.49
C TYR A 95 11.81 -4.42 -6.50
N PRO A 96 10.69 -4.79 -7.14
CA PRO A 96 10.01 -3.93 -8.10
C PRO A 96 9.27 -2.79 -7.42
N MET A 97 9.27 -1.62 -8.09
CA MET A 97 8.40 -0.50 -7.75
C MET A 97 7.74 0.03 -9.02
N ILE A 98 6.49 0.47 -8.93
CA ILE A 98 5.74 0.97 -10.07
C ILE A 98 5.06 2.31 -9.79
N SER A 99 5.00 3.14 -10.82
CA SER A 99 4.21 4.37 -10.88
C SER A 99 3.78 4.65 -12.32
N ILE A 100 2.87 5.57 -12.53
CA ILE A 100 2.31 5.90 -13.84
C ILE A 100 2.31 7.41 -14.11
N THR A 101 2.43 7.74 -15.39
CA THR A 101 2.07 9.04 -15.96
C THR A 101 0.78 8.92 -16.78
N ASN A 102 0.41 10.00 -17.45
CA ASN A 102 -0.76 10.00 -18.34
C ASN A 102 -0.69 8.90 -19.44
N ASN A 103 0.50 8.60 -19.98
CA ASN A 103 0.67 7.65 -21.08
C ASN A 103 1.49 6.42 -20.72
N GLU A 104 2.21 6.41 -19.61
CA GLU A 104 3.25 5.42 -19.36
C GLU A 104 3.18 4.79 -17.98
N LEU A 105 3.63 3.55 -17.92
CA LEU A 105 4.00 2.82 -16.72
C LEU A 105 5.52 2.89 -16.55
N PHE A 106 5.97 3.24 -15.36
CA PHE A 106 7.35 3.13 -14.92
C PHE A 106 7.49 1.99 -13.94
N LEU A 107 8.38 1.06 -14.28
CA LEU A 107 8.77 -0.05 -13.42
C LEU A 107 10.24 0.08 -13.12
N THR A 108 10.62 0.11 -11.85
CA THR A 108 12.01 0.03 -11.42
C THR A 108 12.27 -1.29 -10.70
N TYR A 109 13.48 -1.82 -10.82
CA TYR A 109 13.96 -2.96 -10.04
C TYR A 109 15.49 -2.94 -9.94
N ASN A 110 16.03 -3.69 -8.99
CA ASN A 110 17.45 -3.91 -8.85
C ASN A 110 17.87 -5.18 -9.60
N ALA A 111 18.91 -5.10 -10.45
CA ALA A 111 19.60 -6.26 -10.95
C ALA A 111 20.57 -6.76 -9.85
N VAL A 112 20.40 -8.00 -9.41
CA VAL A 112 21.16 -8.60 -8.30
C VAL A 112 21.80 -9.89 -8.79
N ASN A 113 23.09 -10.07 -8.54
CA ASN A 113 23.79 -11.31 -8.86
C ASN A 113 23.29 -12.47 -7.97
N ALA A 114 22.87 -13.57 -8.59
CA ALA A 114 22.26 -14.71 -7.94
C ALA A 114 23.20 -15.42 -6.94
N ASP A 115 24.51 -15.44 -7.24
CA ASP A 115 25.54 -16.06 -6.41
C ASP A 115 25.97 -15.21 -5.20
N SER A 116 25.35 -14.05 -4.99
CA SER A 116 25.73 -13.09 -3.97
C SER A 116 24.53 -12.66 -3.11
N SER A 117 24.81 -12.12 -1.93
CA SER A 117 23.72 -11.49 -1.16
C SER A 117 23.20 -10.22 -1.89
N TRP A 118 21.95 -9.88 -1.69
CA TRP A 118 21.35 -8.67 -2.26
C TRP A 118 22.12 -7.38 -1.89
N GLN A 119 22.85 -7.37 -0.75
CA GLN A 119 23.67 -6.25 -0.33
C GLN A 119 24.94 -6.12 -1.18
N THR A 120 25.59 -7.25 -1.52
CA THR A 120 26.87 -7.28 -2.21
C THR A 120 26.75 -7.59 -3.70
N GLY A 121 25.70 -8.27 -4.13
CA GLY A 121 25.41 -8.66 -5.50
C GLY A 121 24.70 -7.60 -6.34
N PHE A 122 24.53 -6.39 -5.83
CA PHE A 122 23.85 -5.33 -6.58
C PHE A 122 24.67 -4.90 -7.82
N PHE A 123 24.05 -4.95 -8.96
CA PHE A 123 24.62 -4.65 -10.27
C PHE A 123 24.14 -3.32 -10.85
N GLY A 124 22.95 -2.87 -10.47
CA GLY A 124 22.37 -1.60 -10.89
C GLY A 124 20.85 -1.59 -10.68
N THR A 125 20.25 -0.41 -10.64
CA THR A 125 18.80 -0.27 -10.75
C THR A 125 18.45 0.03 -12.20
N GLN A 126 17.41 -0.62 -12.70
CA GLN A 126 16.87 -0.39 -14.04
C GLN A 126 15.52 0.29 -13.95
N ILE A 127 15.22 1.16 -14.94
CA ILE A 127 13.91 1.78 -15.10
C ILE A 127 13.36 1.36 -16.45
N HIS A 128 12.22 0.67 -16.45
CA HIS A 128 11.44 0.39 -17.65
C HIS A 128 10.38 1.47 -17.79
N GLN A 129 10.42 2.18 -18.89
CA GLN A 129 9.43 3.15 -19.34
C GLN A 129 8.60 2.47 -20.41
N ILE A 130 7.30 2.23 -20.14
CA ILE A 130 6.44 1.35 -20.93
C ILE A 130 5.17 2.12 -21.30
N ASN A 131 4.79 2.10 -22.58
CA ASN A 131 3.49 2.62 -22.99
C ASN A 131 2.36 1.81 -22.37
N LYS A 132 1.63 2.40 -21.39
CA LYS A 132 0.57 1.68 -20.66
C LYS A 132 -0.64 1.32 -21.51
N MET A 133 -0.90 2.10 -22.59
CA MET A 133 -2.02 1.81 -23.49
C MET A 133 -1.82 0.54 -24.28
N ASN A 134 -0.58 0.20 -24.68
CA ASN A 134 -0.31 -1.11 -25.28
C ASN A 134 -0.71 -2.23 -24.31
N GLY A 135 -0.38 -2.10 -23.02
CA GLY A 135 -0.76 -3.07 -21.99
C GLY A 135 -2.27 -3.22 -21.85
N TYR A 136 -3.00 -2.11 -21.76
CA TYR A 136 -4.46 -2.11 -21.64
C TYR A 136 -5.17 -2.66 -22.88
N ASN A 137 -4.58 -2.50 -24.06
CA ASN A 137 -5.15 -2.98 -25.33
C ASN A 137 -4.76 -4.43 -25.67
N GLY A 138 -3.85 -5.05 -24.92
CA GLY A 138 -3.32 -6.38 -25.22
C GLY A 138 -2.36 -6.40 -26.42
N GLU A 139 -1.72 -5.26 -26.70
CA GLU A 139 -0.75 -5.08 -27.79
C GLU A 139 0.67 -5.42 -27.30
N VAL A 140 1.61 -5.52 -28.23
CA VAL A 140 3.04 -5.65 -27.89
C VAL A 140 3.49 -4.42 -27.12
N LEU A 141 4.13 -4.61 -25.95
CA LEU A 141 4.60 -3.51 -25.13
C LEU A 141 5.76 -2.76 -25.79
N ASN A 142 5.54 -1.51 -26.16
CA ASN A 142 6.61 -0.59 -26.51
C ASN A 142 7.27 -0.09 -25.23
N ARG A 143 8.59 -0.27 -25.12
CA ARG A 143 9.33 0.09 -23.91
C ARG A 143 10.72 0.61 -24.21
N LYS A 144 11.22 1.49 -23.32
CA LYS A 144 12.60 1.92 -23.23
C LYS A 144 13.16 1.52 -21.88
N VAL A 145 14.41 1.08 -21.83
CA VAL A 145 15.08 0.72 -20.56
C VAL A 145 16.20 1.69 -20.30
N TRP A 146 16.19 2.26 -19.11
CA TRP A 146 17.25 3.13 -18.59
C TRP A 146 18.06 2.34 -17.58
N LYS A 147 19.37 2.24 -17.80
CA LYS A 147 20.30 1.46 -16.98
C LYS A 147 21.60 2.24 -16.75
N ASP A 148 22.51 1.69 -15.93
CA ASP A 148 23.80 2.29 -15.59
C ASP A 148 23.66 3.68 -14.92
N ILE A 149 22.61 3.83 -14.10
CA ILE A 149 22.23 5.09 -13.48
C ILE A 149 23.19 5.39 -12.33
N THR A 150 24.08 6.34 -12.55
CA THR A 150 25.15 6.68 -11.61
C THR A 150 25.14 8.15 -11.22
N TYR A 151 25.58 8.44 -9.99
CA TYR A 151 25.93 9.78 -9.56
C TYR A 151 27.38 9.82 -9.11
N ASN A 152 28.21 10.66 -9.77
CA ASN A 152 29.66 10.74 -9.56
C ASN A 152 30.35 9.37 -9.68
N GLY A 153 29.96 8.57 -10.67
CA GLY A 153 30.53 7.24 -10.94
C GLY A 153 30.11 6.13 -9.97
N ARG A 154 29.22 6.40 -9.02
CA ARG A 154 28.64 5.40 -8.10
C ARG A 154 27.19 5.13 -8.47
N LEU A 155 26.85 3.86 -8.68
CA LEU A 155 25.49 3.42 -8.99
C LEU A 155 24.49 3.88 -7.93
N LEU A 156 23.29 4.26 -8.38
CA LEU A 156 22.14 4.49 -7.50
C LEU A 156 21.38 3.20 -7.28
N ARG A 157 20.91 3.00 -6.04
CA ARG A 157 20.15 1.83 -5.59
C ARG A 157 18.71 2.18 -5.32
N ASN A 158 17.81 1.21 -5.47
CA ASN A 158 16.44 1.31 -5.01
C ASN A 158 15.78 2.63 -5.47
N ILE A 159 15.80 2.87 -6.78
CA ILE A 159 15.21 4.07 -7.38
C ILE A 159 13.69 3.97 -7.27
N CYS A 160 13.10 4.79 -6.38
CA CYS A 160 11.68 4.81 -6.09
C CYS A 160 10.96 5.77 -7.05
N PRO A 161 10.03 5.31 -7.90
CA PRO A 161 9.21 6.19 -8.70
C PRO A 161 8.21 6.95 -7.83
N VAL A 162 8.10 8.26 -8.03
CA VAL A 162 7.20 9.14 -7.27
C VAL A 162 5.80 9.05 -7.84
N ARG A 163 4.82 8.65 -7.04
CA ARG A 163 3.42 8.59 -7.47
C ARG A 163 2.83 10.01 -7.55
N ASN A 164 2.00 10.27 -8.52
CA ASN A 164 1.20 11.49 -8.52
C ASN A 164 0.00 11.32 -7.56
N ALA A 165 -0.25 12.33 -6.74
CA ALA A 165 -1.37 12.32 -5.81
C ALA A 165 -2.70 12.75 -6.47
N ASP A 166 -2.64 13.47 -7.60
CA ASP A 166 -3.82 13.88 -8.36
C ASP A 166 -4.27 12.77 -9.33
N GLU A 167 -5.55 12.79 -9.71
CA GLU A 167 -6.09 11.94 -10.77
C GLU A 167 -5.67 12.42 -12.16
N ASN A 168 -5.29 13.69 -12.30
CA ASN A 168 -4.70 14.23 -13.52
C ASN A 168 -3.20 13.92 -13.52
N LEU A 169 -2.83 12.80 -14.13
CA LEU A 169 -1.47 12.32 -14.15
C LEU A 169 -0.55 13.24 -14.99
N PRO A 170 0.71 13.45 -14.57
CA PRO A 170 1.68 14.27 -15.30
C PRO A 170 2.18 13.57 -16.57
N SER A 171 2.89 14.31 -17.42
CA SER A 171 3.57 13.77 -18.61
C SER A 171 5.02 13.38 -18.38
N SER A 172 5.57 13.60 -17.18
CA SER A 172 6.94 13.26 -16.82
C SER A 172 6.98 12.58 -15.45
N MET A 173 8.06 11.87 -15.15
CA MET A 173 8.17 11.07 -13.92
C MET A 173 9.37 11.51 -13.09
N TYR A 174 9.12 11.76 -11.81
CA TYR A 174 10.17 11.92 -10.82
C TYR A 174 10.49 10.60 -10.14
N PHE A 175 11.77 10.46 -9.74
CA PHE A 175 12.23 9.32 -8.93
C PHE A 175 13.12 9.83 -7.82
N LEU A 176 13.16 9.08 -6.73
CA LEU A 176 14.05 9.32 -5.60
C LEU A 176 14.99 8.14 -5.37
N SER A 177 16.19 8.44 -4.93
CA SER A 177 17.16 7.45 -4.42
C SER A 177 18.01 8.09 -3.34
N ASN A 178 18.63 7.27 -2.49
CA ASN A 178 19.47 7.74 -1.41
C ASN A 178 20.69 6.83 -1.14
N ARG A 179 21.46 7.11 -0.12
CA ARG A 179 22.58 6.29 0.35
C ARG A 179 22.11 5.34 1.46
N ASN A 180 21.32 4.37 1.10
CA ASN A 180 20.52 3.50 1.98
C ASN A 180 21.33 2.64 2.97
N PHE A 181 22.65 2.43 2.75
CA PHE A 181 23.51 1.67 3.67
C PHE A 181 24.39 2.52 4.57
N ASP A 182 24.31 3.83 4.45
CA ASP A 182 25.12 4.71 5.28
C ASP A 182 24.55 4.78 6.71
N LEU A 183 25.40 4.78 7.71
CA LEU A 183 24.99 4.89 9.12
C LEU A 183 24.35 6.25 9.43
N SER A 184 24.75 7.28 8.69
CA SER A 184 24.20 8.63 8.73
C SER A 184 24.50 9.32 7.41
N ASN A 185 23.47 9.80 6.72
CA ASN A 185 23.60 10.53 5.45
C ASN A 185 22.46 11.52 5.29
N ASP A 186 22.73 12.64 4.66
CA ASP A 186 21.80 13.76 4.44
C ASP A 186 21.48 14.01 2.96
N THR A 187 21.87 13.09 2.07
CA THR A 187 21.69 13.26 0.62
C THR A 187 20.50 12.52 0.08
N ILE A 188 19.62 13.21 -0.64
CA ILE A 188 18.57 12.62 -1.47
C ILE A 188 18.85 12.94 -2.95
N PHE A 189 18.79 11.94 -3.81
CA PHE A 189 18.89 12.09 -5.27
C PHE A 189 17.50 12.23 -5.85
N LEU A 190 17.30 13.26 -6.68
CA LEU A 190 16.10 13.52 -7.44
C LEU A 190 16.41 13.27 -8.92
N LEU A 191 15.70 12.33 -9.53
CA LEU A 191 15.77 12.06 -10.96
C LEU A 191 14.46 12.55 -11.59
N HIS A 192 14.57 13.11 -12.80
CA HIS A 192 13.42 13.56 -13.58
C HIS A 192 13.52 13.01 -15.00
N LEU A 193 12.60 12.13 -15.37
CA LEU A 193 12.50 11.58 -16.70
C LEU A 193 11.48 12.39 -17.50
N ILE A 194 11.94 12.99 -18.58
CA ILE A 194 11.18 13.88 -19.47
C ILE A 194 11.14 13.25 -20.86
N GLY A 195 9.97 13.24 -21.47
CA GLY A 195 9.71 12.62 -22.78
C GLY A 195 9.17 11.21 -22.66
N GLU A 196 8.49 10.75 -23.71
CA GLU A 196 7.88 9.42 -23.78
C GLU A 196 8.90 8.35 -24.23
N GLN A 197 8.54 7.08 -24.10
CA GLN A 197 9.43 5.95 -24.37
C GLN A 197 9.93 5.90 -25.82
N ASP A 198 9.18 6.42 -26.79
CA ASP A 198 9.53 6.48 -28.21
C ASP A 198 10.14 7.83 -28.62
N ASP A 199 10.21 8.81 -27.71
CA ASP A 199 10.89 10.08 -27.99
C ASP A 199 12.42 9.86 -27.98
N PRO A 200 13.12 10.10 -29.13
CA PRO A 200 14.57 10.01 -29.18
C PRO A 200 15.27 11.09 -28.32
N ASN A 201 14.57 12.14 -27.92
CA ASN A 201 15.08 13.22 -27.08
C ASN A 201 14.71 13.05 -25.61
N ALA A 202 14.05 11.95 -25.23
CA ALA A 202 13.74 11.70 -23.84
C ALA A 202 15.02 11.65 -23.01
N THR A 203 15.02 12.36 -21.88
CA THR A 203 16.19 12.53 -20.98
C THR A 203 15.87 12.10 -19.56
N LEU A 204 16.88 11.58 -18.89
CA LEU A 204 16.88 11.32 -17.45
C LEU A 204 17.82 12.31 -16.78
N GLU A 205 17.29 13.40 -16.27
CA GLU A 205 18.05 14.41 -15.54
C GLU A 205 18.22 13.98 -14.08
N MET A 206 19.35 14.35 -13.48
CA MET A 206 19.64 13.98 -12.09
C MET A 206 20.24 15.16 -11.33
N THR A 207 19.69 15.38 -10.14
CA THR A 207 20.23 16.34 -9.17
C THR A 207 20.26 15.70 -7.78
N HIS A 208 20.88 16.35 -6.82
CA HIS A 208 20.80 15.96 -5.42
C HIS A 208 20.33 17.13 -4.57
N ARG A 209 19.83 16.82 -3.38
CA ARG A 209 19.51 17.81 -2.34
C ARG A 209 20.11 17.35 -1.03
N VAL A 210 20.45 18.31 -0.21
CA VAL A 210 20.89 18.09 1.17
C VAL A 210 19.66 18.17 2.09
N LEU A 211 19.57 17.28 3.03
CA LEU A 211 18.51 17.26 4.03
C LEU A 211 18.97 18.03 5.27
N ASP A 212 18.07 18.75 5.91
CA ASP A 212 18.32 19.41 7.19
C ASP A 212 18.38 18.42 8.37
N GLN A 213 17.88 17.21 8.19
CA GLN A 213 17.94 16.08 9.13
C GLN A 213 18.49 14.83 8.42
N PRO A 214 19.56 14.19 8.94
CA PRO A 214 20.08 12.96 8.35
C PRO A 214 19.20 11.75 8.63
N TYR A 215 19.25 10.77 7.73
CA TYR A 215 18.74 9.40 7.91
C TYR A 215 19.92 8.43 8.11
N GLY A 216 19.65 7.19 8.50
CA GLY A 216 20.67 6.16 8.64
C GLY A 216 20.09 4.76 8.71
N VAL A 217 20.93 3.75 8.49
CA VAL A 217 20.52 2.34 8.55
C VAL A 217 19.85 2.04 9.89
N PRO A 218 18.61 1.52 9.88
CA PRO A 218 17.90 1.17 11.11
C PRO A 218 18.53 -0.04 11.80
N PRO A 219 18.50 -0.13 13.13
CA PRO A 219 18.82 -1.36 13.84
C PRO A 219 17.66 -2.36 13.69
N TYR A 220 17.94 -3.65 13.93
CA TYR A 220 16.87 -4.66 14.02
C TYR A 220 15.83 -4.28 15.05
N ALA A 221 14.56 -4.54 14.73
CA ALA A 221 13.45 -4.28 15.63
C ALA A 221 13.25 -5.46 16.60
N VAL A 222 13.20 -5.19 17.90
CA VAL A 222 13.02 -6.24 18.90
C VAL A 222 11.54 -6.52 19.12
N GLN A 223 11.13 -7.78 18.96
CA GLN A 223 9.79 -8.26 19.29
C GLN A 223 9.79 -9.10 20.58
N LYS A 224 8.65 -9.68 20.98
CA LYS A 224 8.55 -10.53 22.20
C LYS A 224 9.44 -11.76 22.17
N LYS A 225 9.76 -12.26 20.99
CA LYS A 225 10.66 -13.38 20.75
C LYS A 225 11.55 -12.98 19.58
N ASP A 226 12.83 -13.10 19.68
CA ASP A 226 13.79 -12.75 18.63
C ASP A 226 13.70 -11.27 18.14
N SER A 227 14.32 -10.96 17.02
CA SER A 227 14.30 -9.64 16.37
C SER A 227 13.69 -9.74 14.98
N MET A 228 13.24 -8.59 14.47
CA MET A 228 12.72 -8.44 13.10
C MET A 228 13.74 -7.68 12.26
N ASP A 229 13.97 -8.13 11.03
CA ASP A 229 14.81 -7.44 10.06
C ASP A 229 14.12 -6.16 9.59
N THR A 230 14.81 -5.04 9.71
CA THR A 230 14.36 -3.70 9.30
C THR A 230 14.93 -3.29 7.95
N ASN A 231 15.70 -4.17 7.29
CA ASN A 231 16.36 -3.89 6.02
C ASN A 231 17.33 -2.69 6.09
N ASP A 232 17.26 -1.77 5.16
CA ASP A 232 18.11 -0.59 5.04
C ASP A 232 17.29 0.73 5.05
N ALA A 233 17.94 1.86 4.84
CA ALA A 233 17.32 3.19 4.86
C ALA A 233 16.82 3.65 3.48
N ARG A 234 16.45 2.73 2.56
CA ARG A 234 15.95 3.10 1.22
C ARG A 234 14.68 3.93 1.27
N VAL A 235 14.44 4.70 0.21
CA VAL A 235 13.12 5.29 -0.05
C VAL A 235 12.14 4.16 -0.37
N LEU A 236 11.10 4.03 0.44
CA LEU A 236 10.13 2.93 0.33
C LEU A 236 8.86 3.35 -0.41
N ASP A 237 8.49 4.61 -0.32
CA ASP A 237 7.31 5.16 -0.97
C ASP A 237 7.41 6.68 -1.10
N ALA A 238 6.78 7.26 -2.13
CA ALA A 238 6.78 8.69 -2.38
C ALA A 238 5.56 9.12 -3.20
N PHE A 239 5.13 10.36 -2.99
CA PHE A 239 4.16 11.01 -3.85
C PHE A 239 4.53 12.48 -4.13
N GLU A 240 4.04 12.99 -5.25
CA GLU A 240 4.10 14.40 -5.62
C GLU A 240 2.68 14.99 -5.56
N GLN A 241 2.55 16.17 -4.95
CA GLN A 241 1.35 16.98 -4.95
C GLN A 241 1.69 18.45 -5.10
N ASN A 242 1.20 19.05 -6.18
CA ASN A 242 1.31 20.50 -6.45
C ASN A 242 2.74 21.05 -6.28
N GLY A 243 3.73 20.37 -6.90
CA GLY A 243 5.13 20.73 -6.84
C GLY A 243 5.84 20.37 -5.54
N THR A 244 5.23 19.59 -4.67
CA THR A 244 5.86 19.08 -3.44
C THR A 244 5.95 17.57 -3.48
N ILE A 245 7.15 17.04 -3.34
CA ILE A 245 7.39 15.61 -3.18
C ILE A 245 7.52 15.30 -1.68
N GLN A 246 6.74 14.32 -1.20
CA GLN A 246 6.90 13.73 0.12
C GLN A 246 7.27 12.26 -0.04
N TRP A 247 8.18 11.77 0.81
CA TRP A 247 8.62 10.37 0.78
C TRP A 247 8.87 9.82 2.17
N VAL A 248 8.87 8.51 2.28
CA VAL A 248 9.17 7.80 3.52
C VAL A 248 10.18 6.68 3.29
N GLY A 249 10.94 6.38 4.32
CA GLY A 249 11.88 5.27 4.37
C GLY A 249 12.14 4.84 5.80
N ASN A 250 12.82 3.72 5.97
CA ASN A 250 13.30 3.33 7.29
C ASN A 250 14.48 4.21 7.71
N THR A 251 14.62 4.41 9.01
CA THR A 251 15.80 5.07 9.58
C THR A 251 16.03 4.62 11.03
N MET A 252 17.11 5.09 11.60
CA MET A 252 17.37 5.02 13.05
C MET A 252 16.93 6.33 13.72
N ASP A 253 16.25 6.23 14.83
CA ASP A 253 16.17 7.36 15.77
C ASP A 253 17.51 7.50 16.48
N PHE A 254 18.28 8.51 16.15
CA PHE A 254 19.62 8.75 16.72
C PHE A 254 19.61 9.04 18.21
N ASN A 255 18.45 9.40 18.79
CA ASN A 255 18.32 9.65 20.22
C ASN A 255 18.10 8.35 21.02
N SER A 256 17.21 7.48 20.56
CA SER A 256 16.86 6.24 21.27
C SER A 256 17.62 5.01 20.78
N GLY A 257 18.22 5.07 19.59
CA GLY A 257 18.86 3.95 18.93
C GLY A 257 17.88 2.86 18.44
N ARG A 258 16.58 3.18 18.30
CA ARG A 258 15.56 2.27 17.76
C ARG A 258 15.31 2.52 16.28
N SER A 259 14.75 1.53 15.60
CA SER A 259 14.23 1.76 14.24
C SER A 259 13.05 2.74 14.26
N ALA A 260 13.05 3.62 13.28
CA ALA A 260 12.14 4.74 13.12
C ALA A 260 11.81 4.92 11.63
N VAL A 261 10.96 5.86 11.32
CA VAL A 261 10.60 6.25 9.96
C VAL A 261 11.17 7.62 9.64
N PHE A 262 11.79 7.75 8.49
CA PHE A 262 12.18 9.02 7.91
C PHE A 262 11.06 9.52 7.00
N HIS A 263 10.61 10.75 7.21
CA HIS A 263 9.69 11.47 6.33
C HIS A 263 10.42 12.68 5.76
N GLY A 264 10.56 12.74 4.44
CA GLY A 264 11.20 13.84 3.74
C GLY A 264 10.20 14.65 2.92
N VAL A 265 10.48 15.94 2.78
CA VAL A 265 9.68 16.91 2.01
C VAL A 265 10.59 17.76 1.13
N LEU A 266 10.30 17.81 -0.17
CA LEU A 266 11.04 18.55 -1.18
C LEU A 266 10.09 19.40 -2.02
N HIS A 267 10.37 20.69 -2.16
CA HIS A 267 9.63 21.60 -3.02
C HIS A 267 10.32 21.76 -4.37
N LEU A 268 9.69 21.33 -5.46
CA LEU A 268 10.26 21.33 -6.82
C LEU A 268 10.55 22.73 -7.40
N PRO A 269 9.67 23.76 -7.24
CA PRO A 269 9.88 25.07 -7.87
C PRO A 269 10.95 25.92 -7.19
N GLN A 270 11.38 25.55 -6.00
CA GLN A 270 12.36 26.35 -5.27
C GLN A 270 13.77 25.92 -5.61
N LEU A 271 14.59 26.89 -6.01
CA LEU A 271 16.04 26.77 -6.19
C LEU A 271 16.79 26.48 -4.86
N GLN A 272 16.09 26.09 -3.82
CA GLN A 272 16.69 25.73 -2.52
C GLN A 272 17.32 24.35 -2.62
N ASP A 273 18.60 24.28 -2.31
CA ASP A 273 19.37 23.04 -2.30
C ASP A 273 19.06 22.15 -1.07
N VAL A 274 18.24 22.64 -0.14
CA VAL A 274 17.90 21.95 1.12
C VAL A 274 16.46 21.42 1.06
N ALA A 275 16.31 20.14 1.39
CA ALA A 275 15.02 19.50 1.62
C ALA A 275 14.83 19.24 3.13
N SER A 276 13.56 19.22 3.56
CA SER A 276 13.27 18.95 4.98
C SER A 276 13.24 17.46 5.27
N GLY A 277 13.78 17.08 6.42
CA GLY A 277 13.77 15.72 6.93
C GLY A 277 13.17 15.65 8.34
N HIS A 278 12.38 14.61 8.62
CA HIS A 278 11.79 14.38 9.92
C HIS A 278 11.95 12.91 10.32
N ILE A 279 12.46 12.65 11.53
CA ILE A 279 12.50 11.31 12.10
C ILE A 279 11.26 11.12 12.97
N ILE A 280 10.38 10.23 12.53
CA ILE A 280 9.18 9.85 13.27
C ILE A 280 9.54 8.61 14.08
N ALA A 281 9.58 8.75 15.41
CA ALA A 281 9.93 7.68 16.34
C ALA A 281 8.77 7.41 17.30
N HIS A 282 8.52 6.14 17.60
CA HIS A 282 7.56 5.76 18.64
C HIS A 282 8.23 5.73 20.02
N PRO A 283 7.58 6.19 21.10
CA PRO A 283 8.21 6.27 22.43
C PRO A 283 8.73 4.93 22.97
N THR A 284 8.08 3.82 22.63
CA THR A 284 8.38 2.47 23.16
C THR A 284 8.62 1.42 22.10
N ASP A 285 8.00 1.55 20.92
CA ASP A 285 8.05 0.53 19.87
C ASP A 285 9.14 0.82 18.84
N TYR A 286 9.57 -0.22 18.17
CA TYR A 286 10.29 -0.17 16.91
C TYR A 286 9.26 -0.03 15.80
N ILE A 287 9.49 0.87 14.85
CA ILE A 287 8.65 1.06 13.68
C ILE A 287 9.48 0.98 12.41
N GLY A 288 8.84 0.57 11.31
CA GLY A 288 9.51 0.46 10.02
C GLY A 288 8.54 0.17 8.88
N TYR A 289 9.09 0.00 7.67
CA TYR A 289 8.38 -0.31 6.44
C TYR A 289 7.19 0.63 6.18
N PRO A 290 7.45 1.95 6.17
CA PRO A 290 6.40 2.92 5.94
C PRO A 290 5.89 2.91 4.50
N GLY A 291 4.61 3.25 4.34
CA GLY A 291 4.00 3.72 3.11
C GLY A 291 3.35 5.07 3.35
N ILE A 292 3.28 5.92 2.34
CA ILE A 292 2.71 7.27 2.44
C ILE A 292 1.73 7.55 1.31
N SER A 293 0.63 8.25 1.59
CA SER A 293 -0.28 8.73 0.55
C SER A 293 -0.90 10.07 0.95
N TRP A 294 -1.05 10.94 -0.04
CA TRP A 294 -1.76 12.21 0.14
C TRP A 294 -3.22 12.00 0.51
N THR A 295 -3.72 12.82 1.45
CA THR A 295 -5.10 12.78 1.94
C THR A 295 -5.78 14.14 1.92
N GLY A 296 -5.17 15.13 1.29
CA GLY A 296 -5.81 16.44 1.11
C GLY A 296 -7.08 16.35 0.27
N SER A 297 -7.99 17.27 0.50
CA SER A 297 -9.19 17.47 -0.30
C SER A 297 -9.04 18.65 -1.27
N ASP A 298 -8.04 19.49 -1.05
CA ASP A 298 -7.69 20.64 -1.89
C ASP A 298 -6.21 20.52 -2.33
N PRO A 299 -5.88 20.79 -3.60
CA PRO A 299 -4.50 20.67 -4.11
C PRO A 299 -3.43 21.47 -3.35
N SER A 300 -3.80 22.51 -2.63
CA SER A 300 -2.87 23.30 -1.81
C SER A 300 -2.48 22.61 -0.50
N GLN A 301 -3.23 21.61 -0.06
CA GLN A 301 -2.96 20.87 1.16
C GLN A 301 -1.84 19.87 0.94
N GLN A 302 -0.98 19.70 1.96
CA GLN A 302 0.13 18.75 1.95
C GLN A 302 -0.11 17.56 2.89
N ASP A 303 -1.33 17.39 3.32
CA ASP A 303 -1.75 16.37 4.28
C ASP A 303 -1.52 14.95 3.74
N ALA A 304 -1.01 14.08 4.60
CA ALA A 304 -0.73 12.68 4.27
C ALA A 304 -1.07 11.73 5.42
N ILE A 305 -1.34 10.49 5.09
CA ILE A 305 -1.33 9.36 6.03
C ILE A 305 -0.07 8.54 5.75
N ILE A 306 0.64 8.20 6.82
CA ILE A 306 1.79 7.31 6.81
C ILE A 306 1.38 6.04 7.57
N VAL A 307 1.41 4.89 6.90
CA VAL A 307 1.24 3.58 7.54
C VAL A 307 2.60 3.01 7.87
N VAL A 308 2.72 2.33 9.01
CA VAL A 308 3.98 1.72 9.48
C VAL A 308 3.72 0.35 10.07
N SER A 309 4.70 -0.54 9.98
CA SER A 309 4.77 -1.74 10.82
C SER A 309 5.33 -1.37 12.20
N HIS A 310 4.87 -2.03 13.26
CA HIS A 310 5.36 -1.83 14.62
C HIS A 310 5.60 -3.16 15.35
N CYS A 311 6.53 -3.17 16.29
CA CYS A 311 6.69 -4.23 17.30
C CYS A 311 7.48 -3.71 18.50
N SER A 312 7.46 -4.45 19.63
CA SER A 312 8.34 -4.21 20.77
C SER A 312 8.46 -5.47 21.63
N PRO A 313 9.34 -5.53 22.62
CA PRO A 313 9.39 -6.63 23.60
C PRO A 313 8.05 -6.89 24.31
N LEU A 314 7.16 -5.91 24.33
CA LEU A 314 5.84 -6.00 24.95
C LEU A 314 4.68 -6.06 23.97
N ARG A 315 4.94 -5.78 22.68
CA ARG A 315 3.92 -5.66 21.63
C ARG A 315 4.27 -6.56 20.45
N ASN A 316 3.32 -7.41 20.03
CA ASN A 316 3.53 -8.26 18.84
C ASN A 316 3.58 -7.43 17.56
N PRO A 317 4.23 -7.95 16.49
CA PRO A 317 4.25 -7.28 15.19
C PRO A 317 2.84 -6.98 14.67
N GLY A 318 2.59 -5.73 14.31
CA GLY A 318 1.31 -5.23 13.80
C GLY A 318 1.51 -3.98 12.94
N GLY A 319 0.42 -3.28 12.64
CA GLY A 319 0.40 -2.07 11.83
C GLY A 319 -0.19 -0.87 12.59
N SER A 320 0.40 0.30 12.40
CA SER A 320 -0.10 1.59 12.88
C SER A 320 -0.12 2.62 11.75
N ALA A 321 -0.83 3.70 11.94
CA ALA A 321 -0.86 4.83 11.04
C ALA A 321 -0.67 6.16 11.79
N ILE A 322 -0.18 7.16 11.08
CA ILE A 322 0.08 8.51 11.57
C ILE A 322 -0.46 9.47 10.51
N TYR A 323 -1.13 10.51 10.93
CA TYR A 323 -1.45 11.64 10.06
C TYR A 323 -0.30 12.66 10.11
N SER A 324 0.03 13.25 8.97
CA SER A 324 0.97 14.35 8.79
C SER A 324 0.28 15.52 8.10
N ASP A 325 0.55 16.76 8.54
CA ASP A 325 0.11 17.98 7.84
C ASP A 325 1.06 18.35 6.67
N GLY A 326 2.11 17.56 6.44
CA GLY A 326 3.15 17.85 5.45
C GLY A 326 4.09 19.00 5.82
N LEU A 327 3.93 19.59 7.01
CA LEU A 327 4.72 20.72 7.53
C LEU A 327 5.53 20.35 8.78
N GLY A 328 5.61 19.04 9.07
CA GLY A 328 6.36 18.52 10.20
C GLY A 328 5.55 18.32 11.49
N GLN A 329 4.21 18.46 11.43
CA GLN A 329 3.34 18.09 12.54
C GLN A 329 2.73 16.72 12.28
N TYR A 330 2.66 15.91 13.34
CA TYR A 330 2.18 14.53 13.28
C TYR A 330 1.15 14.29 14.39
N SER A 331 0.14 13.47 14.05
CA SER A 331 -0.78 12.95 15.07
C SER A 331 -0.09 11.91 15.97
N ASP A 332 -0.77 11.50 17.03
CA ASP A 332 -0.45 10.27 17.72
C ASP A 332 -0.58 9.05 16.78
N PHE A 333 0.11 7.96 17.14
CA PHE A 333 0.00 6.69 16.43
C PHE A 333 -1.37 6.06 16.67
N VAL A 334 -2.08 5.75 15.59
CA VAL A 334 -3.34 5.02 15.61
C VAL A 334 -3.07 3.58 15.21
N THR A 335 -3.43 2.62 16.04
CA THR A 335 -3.30 1.19 15.72
C THR A 335 -4.29 0.80 14.62
N VAL A 336 -3.79 0.27 13.52
CA VAL A 336 -4.58 -0.31 12.42
C VAL A 336 -4.91 -1.77 12.72
N ILE A 337 -3.90 -2.53 13.17
CA ILE A 337 -4.04 -3.93 13.59
C ILE A 337 -3.01 -4.30 14.63
N GLU A 338 -3.45 -4.94 15.70
CA GLU A 338 -2.57 -5.55 16.69
C GLU A 338 -2.19 -6.98 16.31
N GLY A 339 -0.90 -7.31 16.40
CA GLY A 339 -0.47 -8.68 16.29
C GLY A 339 -0.91 -9.53 17.48
N THR A 340 -1.38 -10.74 17.23
CA THR A 340 -1.81 -11.67 18.28
C THR A 340 -0.69 -12.57 18.76
N ARG A 341 0.38 -12.73 17.96
CA ARG A 341 1.56 -13.57 18.25
C ARG A 341 2.83 -12.93 17.71
N PRO A 342 4.00 -13.27 18.28
CA PRO A 342 5.27 -12.96 17.63
C PRO A 342 5.38 -13.70 16.29
N VAL A 343 6.21 -13.19 15.41
CA VAL A 343 6.60 -13.88 14.17
C VAL A 343 7.80 -14.77 14.46
N ASP A 344 7.73 -16.03 14.03
CA ASP A 344 8.78 -17.06 14.23
C ASP A 344 8.60 -18.12 13.14
N MET A 345 8.94 -17.76 11.92
CA MET A 345 8.72 -18.60 10.73
C MET A 345 9.93 -19.43 10.36
N GLN A 346 11.11 -18.95 10.71
CA GLN A 346 12.37 -19.58 10.33
C GLN A 346 13.01 -20.28 11.55
N SER A 347 13.03 -21.61 11.51
CA SER A 347 13.63 -22.39 12.58
C SER A 347 15.12 -22.11 12.75
N GLY A 348 15.51 -21.73 13.97
CA GLY A 348 16.92 -21.56 14.35
C GLY A 348 17.55 -20.22 14.02
N VAL A 349 16.78 -19.25 13.54
CA VAL A 349 17.26 -17.87 13.38
C VAL A 349 16.86 -17.01 14.57
N THR A 350 17.62 -15.95 14.81
CA THR A 350 17.34 -14.93 15.85
C THR A 350 16.84 -13.61 15.25
N ILE A 351 16.79 -13.53 13.93
CA ILE A 351 16.31 -12.38 13.18
C ILE A 351 15.32 -12.90 12.14
N GLU A 352 14.05 -12.60 12.34
CA GLU A 352 12.96 -12.94 11.45
C GLU A 352 12.76 -11.87 10.38
N ARG A 353 12.26 -12.25 9.22
CA ARG A 353 11.81 -11.28 8.22
C ARG A 353 10.56 -10.55 8.72
N TRP A 354 10.55 -9.21 8.60
CA TRP A 354 9.39 -8.40 8.98
C TRP A 354 8.48 -8.13 7.78
N GLY A 355 9.04 -8.09 6.60
CA GLY A 355 8.46 -7.70 5.33
C GLY A 355 9.43 -6.77 4.60
N ASP A 356 9.01 -6.23 3.48
CA ASP A 356 9.84 -5.31 2.70
C ASP A 356 9.12 -3.99 2.41
N TYR A 357 7.79 -3.93 2.55
CA TYR A 357 6.97 -2.73 2.33
C TYR A 357 5.55 -2.88 2.89
N ALA A 358 4.89 -1.76 3.13
CA ALA A 358 3.45 -1.64 3.32
C ALA A 358 2.78 -1.14 2.03
N GLY A 359 1.49 -1.41 1.87
CA GLY A 359 0.70 -0.86 0.77
C GLY A 359 -0.16 0.30 1.24
N ILE A 360 -0.18 1.39 0.47
CA ILE A 360 -1.10 2.50 0.69
C ILE A 360 -1.46 3.16 -0.63
N GLN A 361 -2.74 3.43 -0.85
CA GLN A 361 -3.21 4.19 -2.00
C GLN A 361 -4.45 5.00 -1.63
N ARG A 362 -4.53 6.25 -2.11
CA ARG A 362 -5.70 7.09 -1.91
C ARG A 362 -6.92 6.56 -2.65
N LEU A 363 -8.10 6.89 -2.14
CA LEU A 363 -9.35 6.74 -2.86
C LEU A 363 -9.64 8.04 -3.62
N TYR A 364 -9.48 8.04 -4.93
CA TYR A 364 -9.64 9.24 -5.76
C TYR A 364 -11.05 9.81 -5.71
N ASN A 365 -12.08 8.96 -5.60
CA ASN A 365 -13.48 9.36 -5.47
C ASN A 365 -13.93 9.67 -4.03
N GLN A 366 -13.02 9.59 -3.06
CA GLN A 366 -13.29 9.89 -1.65
C GLN A 366 -12.11 10.65 -1.04
N PRO A 367 -12.00 11.97 -1.30
CA PRO A 367 -10.93 12.78 -0.74
C PRO A 367 -10.77 12.59 0.77
N GLY A 368 -9.55 12.63 1.26
CA GLY A 368 -9.24 12.38 2.67
C GLY A 368 -9.14 10.89 3.05
N SER A 369 -9.42 9.95 2.14
CA SER A 369 -9.42 8.52 2.44
C SER A 369 -8.33 7.77 1.70
N VAL A 370 -7.77 6.74 2.36
CA VAL A 370 -6.77 5.82 1.80
C VAL A 370 -7.13 4.36 2.14
N TRP A 371 -6.78 3.45 1.25
CA TRP A 371 -6.63 2.04 1.58
C TRP A 371 -5.20 1.76 2.00
N VAL A 372 -5.05 1.00 3.08
CA VAL A 372 -3.74 0.55 3.58
C VAL A 372 -3.70 -0.96 3.69
N SER A 373 -2.51 -1.51 3.47
CA SER A 373 -2.19 -2.92 3.72
C SER A 373 -0.94 -2.99 4.57
N CYS A 374 -1.01 -3.70 5.69
CA CYS A 374 0.13 -3.96 6.56
C CYS A 374 0.15 -5.42 7.02
N SER A 375 1.31 -5.90 7.43
CA SER A 375 1.46 -7.25 7.98
C SER A 375 1.29 -7.25 9.49
N TYR A 376 0.83 -8.37 10.05
CA TYR A 376 0.75 -8.58 11.49
C TYR A 376 1.06 -10.03 11.85
N GLY A 377 1.54 -10.24 13.08
CA GLY A 377 1.81 -11.57 13.61
C GLY A 377 0.54 -12.24 14.12
N ARG A 378 0.23 -13.46 13.62
CA ARG A 378 -0.97 -14.21 14.01
C ARG A 378 -0.65 -15.60 14.59
N GLN A 379 -1.72 -16.29 14.98
CA GLN A 379 -1.64 -17.68 15.47
C GLN A 379 -0.90 -18.58 14.47
N GLY A 380 0.03 -19.39 14.97
CA GLY A 380 0.98 -20.16 14.17
C GLY A 380 2.31 -19.43 13.99
N ASN A 381 2.49 -18.27 14.61
CA ASN A 381 3.69 -17.43 14.57
C ASN A 381 4.11 -17.02 13.15
N VAL A 382 3.13 -16.76 12.29
CA VAL A 382 3.30 -16.37 10.89
C VAL A 382 2.85 -14.94 10.65
N HIS A 383 3.27 -14.35 9.53
CA HIS A 383 2.71 -13.12 9.01
C HIS A 383 1.36 -13.34 8.35
N GLU A 384 0.48 -12.39 8.49
CA GLU A 384 -0.73 -12.24 7.68
C GLU A 384 -0.91 -10.78 7.27
N ALA A 385 -1.56 -10.54 6.13
CA ALA A 385 -1.86 -9.20 5.67
C ALA A 385 -3.21 -8.73 6.24
N TRP A 386 -3.26 -7.46 6.63
CA TRP A 386 -4.49 -6.76 7.02
C TRP A 386 -4.72 -5.58 6.09
N ILE A 387 -5.97 -5.42 5.65
CA ILE A 387 -6.39 -4.31 4.79
C ILE A 387 -7.37 -3.45 5.59
N ALA A 388 -7.15 -2.14 5.59
CA ALA A 388 -8.02 -1.19 6.25
C ALA A 388 -8.23 0.06 5.39
N LYS A 389 -9.40 0.67 5.53
CA LYS A 389 -9.67 2.01 5.03
C LYS A 389 -9.44 3.00 6.17
N LEU A 390 -8.58 3.98 5.93
CA LEU A 390 -8.33 5.08 6.84
C LEU A 390 -8.82 6.38 6.21
N ALA A 391 -9.27 7.29 7.05
CA ALA A 391 -9.66 8.63 6.63
C ALA A 391 -9.15 9.66 7.63
N ARG A 392 -8.81 10.84 7.15
CA ARG A 392 -8.60 12.01 7.98
C ARG A 392 -9.88 12.29 8.77
N VAL A 393 -9.77 12.48 10.07
CA VAL A 393 -10.84 13.08 10.85
C VAL A 393 -10.79 14.57 10.58
N GLU A 394 -11.73 15.10 9.81
CA GLU A 394 -11.91 16.55 9.75
C GLU A 394 -12.29 17.02 11.17
N GLU A 395 -11.48 17.90 11.76
CA GLU A 395 -11.94 18.66 12.91
C GLU A 395 -13.15 19.45 12.45
N ASN A 396 -14.33 19.08 12.92
CA ASN A 396 -15.54 19.83 12.68
C ASN A 396 -15.38 21.22 13.29
N VAL A 397 -14.88 22.16 12.50
CA VAL A 397 -15.22 23.56 12.73
C VAL A 397 -16.72 23.61 12.44
N ALA A 398 -17.52 23.77 13.50
CA ALA A 398 -18.96 23.71 13.47
C ALA A 398 -19.55 24.64 12.39
N THR A 399 -19.75 24.09 11.21
CA THR A 399 -20.74 24.53 10.25
C THR A 399 -21.81 23.44 10.24
N GLU A 400 -23.05 23.84 10.48
CA GLU A 400 -24.20 22.97 10.48
C GLU A 400 -24.12 21.99 9.30
N GLU A 401 -23.87 20.70 9.61
CA GLU A 401 -24.12 19.61 8.67
C GLU A 401 -25.59 19.67 8.30
N THR A 402 -25.88 20.16 7.10
CA THR A 402 -27.13 19.79 6.45
C THR A 402 -27.09 18.29 6.29
N GLU A 403 -27.82 17.61 7.17
CA GLU A 403 -28.05 16.17 7.15
C GLU A 403 -28.66 15.78 5.79
N ARG A 404 -27.83 15.50 4.79
CA ARG A 404 -28.26 14.76 3.61
C ARG A 404 -28.05 13.28 3.90
N GLY A 405 -29.13 12.65 4.43
CA GLY A 405 -29.39 11.23 4.24
C GLY A 405 -28.54 10.25 5.03
N LYS A 406 -28.25 10.47 6.31
CA LYS A 406 -27.82 9.36 7.18
C LYS A 406 -29.02 8.48 7.43
N VAL A 407 -29.00 7.25 6.85
CA VAL A 407 -29.96 6.21 7.18
C VAL A 407 -29.82 5.87 8.66
N ALA A 408 -30.84 6.17 9.46
CA ALA A 408 -30.85 5.76 10.85
C ALA A 408 -31.13 4.26 10.93
N VAL A 409 -30.24 3.52 11.58
CA VAL A 409 -30.41 2.10 11.89
C VAL A 409 -30.30 1.91 13.39
N ASN A 410 -31.38 1.44 14.01
CA ASN A 410 -31.41 1.08 15.42
C ASN A 410 -31.49 -0.44 15.57
N SER A 411 -30.75 -0.99 16.53
CA SER A 411 -30.73 -2.43 16.82
C SER A 411 -31.20 -2.70 18.26
N TYR A 412 -32.16 -3.59 18.43
CA TYR A 412 -32.67 -3.97 19.77
C TYR A 412 -33.27 -5.37 19.79
N PRO A 413 -33.26 -6.07 20.96
CA PRO A 413 -32.41 -5.76 22.08
C PRO A 413 -30.94 -5.93 21.73
N ASN A 414 -30.08 -5.13 22.36
CA ASN A 414 -28.65 -5.28 22.25
C ASN A 414 -28.02 -4.88 23.61
N PRO A 415 -27.46 -5.80 24.39
CA PRO A 415 -27.23 -7.23 24.10
C PRO A 415 -28.50 -8.08 23.86
N THR A 416 -28.33 -9.22 23.18
CA THR A 416 -29.42 -10.14 22.84
C THR A 416 -29.08 -11.61 23.12
N ASP A 417 -30.06 -12.40 23.53
CA ASP A 417 -29.94 -13.86 23.69
C ASP A 417 -30.22 -14.61 22.38
N ASN A 418 -31.29 -14.24 21.68
CA ASN A 418 -31.82 -15.06 20.60
C ASN A 418 -32.18 -14.28 19.33
N TYR A 419 -32.68 -13.06 19.45
CA TYR A 419 -33.17 -12.27 18.32
C TYR A 419 -32.72 -10.83 18.41
N VAL A 420 -32.41 -10.26 17.28
CA VAL A 420 -32.15 -8.80 17.13
C VAL A 420 -33.12 -8.25 16.08
N THR A 421 -33.71 -7.11 16.37
CA THR A 421 -34.48 -6.33 15.41
C THR A 421 -33.68 -5.12 14.97
N LEU A 422 -33.66 -4.90 13.67
CA LEU A 422 -33.11 -3.70 13.05
C LEU A 422 -34.25 -2.82 12.54
N ASP A 423 -34.34 -1.63 13.07
CA ASP A 423 -35.20 -0.58 12.53
C ASP A 423 -34.36 0.30 11.59
N ILE A 424 -34.66 0.26 10.31
CA ILE A 424 -33.94 0.91 9.25
C ILE A 424 -34.81 2.01 8.64
N GLU A 425 -34.40 3.24 8.68
CA GLU A 425 -35.05 4.33 7.95
C GLU A 425 -34.69 4.25 6.47
N ASN A 426 -35.73 4.07 5.63
CA ASN A 426 -35.60 3.92 4.19
C ASN A 426 -36.61 4.82 3.45
N PRO A 427 -36.44 6.14 3.51
CA PRO A 427 -37.45 7.08 3.01
C PRO A 427 -37.70 6.95 1.50
N GLU A 428 -36.75 6.41 0.75
CA GLU A 428 -36.82 6.30 -0.71
C GLU A 428 -37.21 4.90 -1.20
N GLY A 429 -37.44 3.94 -0.29
CA GLY A 429 -37.82 2.58 -0.66
C GLY A 429 -36.74 1.78 -1.40
N LYS A 430 -35.45 2.08 -1.13
CA LYS A 430 -34.29 1.40 -1.71
C LYS A 430 -34.25 -0.08 -1.32
N ASN A 431 -33.59 -0.91 -2.13
CA ASN A 431 -33.29 -2.29 -1.75
C ASN A 431 -32.42 -2.33 -0.50
N ILE A 432 -32.77 -3.21 0.45
CA ILE A 432 -32.03 -3.40 1.69
C ILE A 432 -31.23 -4.71 1.58
N THR A 433 -29.93 -4.66 1.89
CA THR A 433 -29.12 -5.84 2.13
C THR A 433 -28.53 -5.77 3.52
N VAL A 434 -28.65 -6.86 4.30
CA VAL A 434 -28.15 -6.95 5.69
C VAL A 434 -27.18 -8.12 5.79
N TYR A 435 -25.95 -7.83 6.16
CA TYR A 435 -24.91 -8.81 6.41
C TYR A 435 -24.58 -8.91 7.89
N LEU A 436 -24.19 -10.10 8.33
CA LEU A 436 -23.66 -10.37 9.66
C LEU A 436 -22.23 -10.84 9.57
N PHE A 437 -21.36 -10.25 10.39
CA PHE A 437 -19.94 -10.60 10.52
C PHE A 437 -19.62 -10.95 11.97
N ASP A 438 -18.61 -11.76 12.20
CA ASP A 438 -18.02 -11.94 13.53
C ASP A 438 -17.14 -10.74 13.92
N ALA A 439 -16.61 -10.76 15.14
CA ALA A 439 -15.76 -9.69 15.66
C ALA A 439 -14.44 -9.52 14.88
N THR A 440 -14.07 -10.50 14.05
CA THR A 440 -12.86 -10.43 13.20
C THR A 440 -13.16 -9.87 11.81
N GLY A 441 -14.42 -9.51 11.52
CA GLY A 441 -14.86 -9.03 10.21
C GLY A 441 -15.11 -10.16 9.19
N LYS A 442 -15.07 -11.43 9.62
CA LYS A 442 -15.39 -12.56 8.74
C LYS A 442 -16.90 -12.65 8.53
N PRO A 443 -17.39 -12.77 7.28
CA PRO A 443 -18.81 -12.90 7.02
C PRO A 443 -19.34 -14.21 7.62
N VAL A 444 -20.41 -14.07 8.40
CA VAL A 444 -21.13 -15.19 9.02
C VAL A 444 -22.34 -15.58 8.18
N LYS A 445 -23.14 -14.59 7.78
CA LYS A 445 -24.40 -14.83 7.06
C LYS A 445 -24.95 -13.56 6.42
N THR A 446 -25.61 -13.68 5.27
CA THR A 446 -26.54 -12.67 4.77
C THR A 446 -27.87 -12.86 5.48
N LEU A 447 -28.28 -11.84 6.23
CA LEU A 447 -29.52 -11.88 7.00
C LEU A 447 -30.74 -11.50 6.16
N PHE A 448 -30.56 -10.56 5.22
CA PHE A 448 -31.62 -10.10 4.32
C PHE A 448 -31.01 -9.59 3.01
N ASP A 449 -31.67 -9.83 1.90
CA ASP A 449 -31.37 -9.22 0.59
C ASP A 449 -32.65 -9.15 -0.22
N GLY A 450 -33.18 -7.94 -0.40
CA GLY A 450 -34.44 -7.78 -1.12
C GLY A 450 -34.94 -6.33 -1.17
N PRO A 451 -35.99 -6.10 -1.98
CA PRO A 451 -36.66 -4.81 -2.04
C PRO A 451 -37.30 -4.47 -0.68
N ALA A 452 -37.10 -3.24 -0.25
CA ALA A 452 -37.93 -2.71 0.84
C ALA A 452 -39.31 -2.43 0.27
N ASN A 453 -40.25 -3.27 0.61
CA ASN A 453 -41.65 -3.10 0.18
C ASN A 453 -42.35 -1.87 0.80
N TYR A 454 -41.60 -1.01 1.49
CA TYR A 454 -42.12 0.12 2.25
C TYR A 454 -41.25 1.37 2.05
N SER A 455 -41.88 2.46 1.70
CA SER A 455 -41.28 3.78 1.87
C SER A 455 -41.44 4.18 3.36
N GLY A 456 -40.33 4.54 4.01
CA GLY A 456 -40.31 4.95 5.40
C GLY A 456 -39.40 4.09 6.26
N LYS A 457 -39.96 3.42 7.29
CA LYS A 457 -39.21 2.62 8.24
C LYS A 457 -39.44 1.12 7.99
N ALA A 458 -38.33 0.39 7.76
CA ALA A 458 -38.33 -1.06 7.69
C ALA A 458 -37.90 -1.65 9.04
N SER A 459 -38.66 -2.62 9.58
CA SER A 459 -38.30 -3.33 10.81
C SER A 459 -38.07 -4.80 10.49
N LEU A 460 -36.80 -5.25 10.61
CA LEU A 460 -36.38 -6.60 10.25
C LEU A 460 -35.86 -7.33 11.48
N SER A 461 -36.43 -8.50 11.81
CA SER A 461 -36.01 -9.30 12.96
C SER A 461 -35.26 -10.54 12.51
N PHE A 462 -34.15 -10.82 13.15
CA PHE A 462 -33.24 -11.93 12.81
C PHE A 462 -32.97 -12.82 14.01
N ALA A 463 -33.02 -14.14 13.79
CA ALA A 463 -32.68 -15.13 14.80
C ALA A 463 -31.14 -15.32 14.84
N LEU A 464 -30.57 -15.24 16.04
CA LEU A 464 -29.15 -15.42 16.32
C LEU A 464 -28.88 -16.63 17.23
N HIS A 465 -29.89 -17.43 17.58
CA HIS A 465 -29.80 -18.55 18.53
C HIS A 465 -28.81 -19.65 18.13
N THR A 466 -28.43 -19.75 16.85
CA THR A 466 -27.45 -20.72 16.35
C THR A 466 -26.03 -20.23 16.43
N LEU A 467 -25.83 -18.95 16.81
CA LEU A 467 -24.52 -18.34 16.87
C LEU A 467 -23.91 -18.45 18.26
N PRO A 468 -22.59 -18.63 18.39
CA PRO A 468 -21.88 -18.53 19.67
C PRO A 468 -22.12 -17.20 20.36
N ALA A 469 -22.00 -17.15 21.70
CA ALA A 469 -21.93 -15.89 22.42
C ALA A 469 -20.69 -15.08 21.98
N GLY A 470 -20.84 -13.79 21.77
CA GLY A 470 -19.76 -12.94 21.30
C GLY A 470 -20.24 -11.62 20.68
N GLN A 471 -19.29 -10.85 20.17
CA GLN A 471 -19.58 -9.63 19.43
C GLN A 471 -19.71 -9.93 17.94
N TYR A 472 -20.69 -9.31 17.31
CA TYR A 472 -20.97 -9.38 15.89
C TYR A 472 -21.14 -7.98 15.32
N LEU A 473 -20.85 -7.82 14.02
CA LEU A 473 -21.09 -6.60 13.27
C LEU A 473 -22.25 -6.86 12.31
N VAL A 474 -23.28 -6.05 12.38
CA VAL A 474 -24.36 -6.03 11.39
C VAL A 474 -24.17 -4.85 10.48
N GLN A 475 -24.12 -5.09 9.19
CA GLN A 475 -24.00 -4.05 8.17
C GLN A 475 -25.26 -4.00 7.32
N VAL A 476 -25.80 -2.79 7.17
CA VAL A 476 -27.00 -2.50 6.38
C VAL A 476 -26.60 -1.66 5.18
N MET A 477 -26.97 -2.11 3.98
CA MET A 477 -26.74 -1.40 2.72
C MET A 477 -28.09 -1.05 2.08
N LEU A 478 -28.16 0.13 1.46
CA LEU A 478 -29.30 0.56 0.65
C LEU A 478 -28.83 0.74 -0.80
N ASP A 479 -29.48 0.01 -1.75
CA ASP A 479 -29.10 -0.04 -3.18
C ASP A 479 -27.60 -0.27 -3.42
N ARG A 480 -26.94 -0.98 -2.48
CA ARG A 480 -25.49 -1.27 -2.49
C ARG A 480 -24.56 -0.04 -2.40
N GLN A 481 -25.09 1.14 -2.08
CA GLN A 481 -24.29 2.38 -2.07
C GLN A 481 -24.11 2.97 -0.66
N GLU A 482 -25.08 2.87 0.23
CA GLU A 482 -25.01 3.38 1.61
C GLU A 482 -24.77 2.25 2.59
N VAL A 483 -23.85 2.43 3.53
CA VAL A 483 -23.49 1.41 4.52
C VAL A 483 -23.56 1.98 5.91
N VAL A 484 -24.38 1.34 6.75
CA VAL A 484 -24.43 1.60 8.19
C VAL A 484 -24.05 0.32 8.93
N THR A 485 -23.08 0.41 9.82
CA THR A 485 -22.65 -0.71 10.65
C THR A 485 -23.10 -0.53 12.09
N ARG A 486 -23.55 -1.61 12.74
CA ARG A 486 -23.94 -1.66 14.14
C ARG A 486 -23.31 -2.86 14.84
N ASN A 487 -22.86 -2.65 16.07
CA ASN A 487 -22.38 -3.73 16.92
C ASN A 487 -23.57 -4.44 17.58
N ILE A 488 -23.54 -5.77 17.57
CA ILE A 488 -24.48 -6.64 18.27
C ILE A 488 -23.72 -7.50 19.26
N VAL A 489 -24.17 -7.54 20.50
CA VAL A 489 -23.62 -8.42 21.53
C VAL A 489 -24.59 -9.58 21.72
N LYS A 490 -24.17 -10.79 21.36
CA LYS A 490 -24.87 -12.06 21.61
C LYS A 490 -24.42 -12.60 22.97
N LEU A 491 -25.35 -12.81 23.88
CA LEU A 491 -25.13 -13.40 25.21
C LEU A 491 -25.06 -14.93 25.15
#